data_90aa11e1276e3f305798b8a3e715724e
#
_entry.id   90aa11e1276e3f305798b8a3e715724e
#
_cell.length_a   1.000
_cell.length_b   1.000
_cell.length_c   1.000
_cell.angle_alpha   90.00
_cell.angle_beta   90.00
_cell.angle_gamma   90.00
#
_symmetry.space_group_name_H-M   'P 1'
#
loop_
_entity.id
_entity.type
_entity.pdbx_description
1 polymer ?
#
loop_
_entity_poly.entity_id
_entity_poly.type
_entity_poly.pdbx_seq_one_letter_code
_entity_poly.pdbx_strand_id
1 'polypeptide(L)'
;GIPSIGIYSYELFHFYDVDNIIRVGTAGGLHPQLQLRDVVIGMGACTNSNYGAQFQLPGAFAPICSYPLLESAMRHGRDMGLRMQVGNLLSSDTFYSALDDPNGKWMEMGVLAVEMEAAGLYMNAAKAGKNALTICTISDHIIRGEALDAEARQNSFTDMMELALAVAVDLAEKE
;
A
#
# COMPACT_ATOMS: atom_id res chain seq x y z
N GLY A 1 4.41 -6.75 8.20
CA GLY A 1 3.00 -7.13 8.41
C GLY A 1 2.23 -6.12 9.25
N ILE A 2 0.92 -6.26 9.30
CA ILE A 2 0.04 -5.32 10.03
C ILE A 2 0.45 -5.09 11.48
N PRO A 3 0.82 -6.10 12.30
CA PRO A 3 1.24 -5.86 13.67
C PRO A 3 2.46 -4.95 13.78
N SER A 4 3.44 -5.11 12.89
CA SER A 4 4.67 -4.30 12.91
C SER A 4 4.40 -2.87 12.46
N ILE A 5 3.72 -2.66 11.33
CA ILE A 5 3.36 -1.31 10.89
C ILE A 5 2.44 -0.62 11.90
N GLY A 6 1.64 -1.39 12.62
CA GLY A 6 0.81 -0.90 13.71
C GLY A 6 1.62 -0.25 14.81
N ILE A 7 2.75 -0.85 15.20
CA ILE A 7 3.68 -0.29 16.20
C ILE A 7 4.34 0.97 15.63
N TYR A 8 5.04 0.86 14.50
CA TYR A 8 5.80 1.96 13.92
C TYR A 8 4.94 3.19 13.62
N SER A 9 3.78 3.00 12.97
CA SER A 9 2.91 4.13 12.64
C SER A 9 2.30 4.77 13.89
N TYR A 10 1.96 3.98 14.91
CA TYR A 10 1.48 4.52 16.18
C TYR A 10 2.53 5.41 16.84
N GLU A 11 3.77 4.92 16.95
CA GLU A 11 4.87 5.67 17.58
C GLU A 11 5.18 6.95 16.79
N LEU A 12 5.25 6.88 15.45
CA LEU A 12 5.51 8.04 14.61
C LEU A 12 4.43 9.11 14.77
N PHE A 13 3.16 8.73 14.78
CA PHE A 13 2.06 9.67 14.92
C PHE A 13 1.96 10.28 16.33
N HIS A 14 2.21 9.49 17.40
CA HIS A 14 1.90 9.91 18.76
C HIS A 14 3.12 10.42 19.55
N PHE A 15 4.33 9.91 19.26
CA PHE A 15 5.53 10.26 20.01
C PHE A 15 6.44 11.21 19.24
N TYR A 16 6.38 11.17 17.90
CA TYR A 16 7.20 12.01 17.05
C TYR A 16 6.39 13.08 16.30
N ASP A 17 5.09 13.13 16.51
CA ASP A 17 4.14 14.09 15.92
C ASP A 17 4.24 14.20 14.39
N VAL A 18 4.46 13.06 13.74
CA VAL A 18 4.48 12.96 12.28
C VAL A 18 3.07 13.12 11.73
N ASP A 19 2.86 13.98 10.75
CA ASP A 19 1.56 14.21 10.13
C ASP A 19 1.29 13.30 8.93
N ASN A 20 2.36 12.94 8.19
CA ASN A 20 2.24 12.21 6.94
C ASN A 20 3.17 10.99 6.93
N ILE A 21 2.63 9.80 6.65
CA ILE A 21 3.43 8.58 6.44
C ILE A 21 3.17 8.06 5.03
N ILE A 22 4.22 7.95 4.23
CA ILE A 22 4.21 7.28 2.93
C ILE A 22 4.95 5.95 3.06
N ARG A 23 4.21 4.84 2.96
CA ARG A 23 4.79 3.51 2.91
C ARG A 23 5.21 3.20 1.48
N VAL A 24 6.45 2.85 1.29
CA VAL A 24 6.98 2.27 0.05
C VAL A 24 7.31 0.80 0.25
N GLY A 25 7.02 -0.05 -0.73
CA GLY A 25 7.25 -1.48 -0.61
C GLY A 25 6.98 -2.25 -1.89
N THR A 26 6.97 -3.57 -1.80
CA THR A 26 6.62 -4.45 -2.91
C THR A 26 5.25 -5.07 -2.69
N ALA A 27 4.62 -5.50 -3.79
CA ALA A 27 3.36 -6.22 -3.76
C ALA A 27 3.32 -7.30 -4.86
N GLY A 28 2.59 -8.36 -4.60
CA GLY A 28 2.26 -9.38 -5.58
C GLY A 28 1.06 -8.95 -6.42
N GLY A 29 1.22 -8.86 -7.74
CA GLY A 29 0.17 -8.46 -8.66
C GLY A 29 -0.93 -9.52 -8.77
N LEU A 30 -2.18 -9.11 -8.64
CA LEU A 30 -3.38 -9.94 -8.81
C LEU A 30 -4.13 -9.57 -10.09
N HIS A 31 -4.21 -8.28 -10.41
CA HIS A 31 -4.99 -7.80 -11.55
C HIS A 31 -4.27 -8.12 -12.89
N PRO A 32 -4.97 -8.69 -13.90
CA PRO A 32 -4.35 -9.15 -15.14
C PRO A 32 -3.60 -8.09 -15.95
N GLN A 33 -3.95 -6.82 -15.82
CA GLN A 33 -3.31 -5.71 -16.55
C GLN A 33 -1.98 -5.27 -15.93
N LEU A 34 -1.69 -5.68 -14.71
CA LEU A 34 -0.42 -5.35 -14.06
C LEU A 34 0.74 -6.11 -14.70
N GLN A 35 1.89 -5.47 -14.74
CA GLN A 35 3.16 -6.04 -15.16
C GLN A 35 4.18 -5.90 -14.02
N LEU A 36 5.23 -6.72 -14.07
CA LEU A 36 6.37 -6.55 -13.16
C LEU A 36 6.91 -5.11 -13.30
N ARG A 37 7.26 -4.50 -12.19
CA ARG A 37 7.73 -3.11 -12.04
C ARG A 37 6.66 -2.03 -12.19
N ASP A 38 5.40 -2.37 -12.47
CA ASP A 38 4.33 -1.38 -12.38
C ASP A 38 4.24 -0.83 -10.95
N VAL A 39 3.94 0.46 -10.84
CA VAL A 39 3.65 1.10 -9.56
C VAL A 39 2.17 0.99 -9.26
N VAL A 40 1.81 0.52 -8.08
CA VAL A 40 0.43 0.52 -7.61
C VAL A 40 0.29 1.43 -6.39
N ILE A 41 -0.76 2.23 -6.38
CA ILE A 41 -1.08 3.13 -5.29
C ILE A 41 -2.36 2.63 -4.63
N GLY A 42 -2.27 2.34 -3.34
CA GLY A 42 -3.39 1.87 -2.54
C GLY A 42 -4.35 3.00 -2.19
N MET A 43 -5.41 3.19 -2.98
CA MET A 43 -6.50 4.09 -2.64
C MET A 43 -7.30 3.57 -1.45
N GLY A 44 -7.52 2.26 -1.41
CA GLY A 44 -8.10 1.53 -0.29
C GLY A 44 -7.33 0.25 -0.03
N ALA A 45 -7.51 -0.34 1.14
CA ALA A 45 -6.88 -1.60 1.51
C ALA A 45 -7.91 -2.55 2.14
N CYS A 46 -8.25 -3.60 1.39
CA CYS A 46 -8.94 -4.76 1.94
C CYS A 46 -8.00 -5.50 2.90
N THR A 47 -8.53 -6.29 3.81
CA THR A 47 -7.69 -7.13 4.67
C THR A 47 -8.42 -8.38 5.15
N ASN A 48 -7.67 -9.44 5.37
CA ASN A 48 -8.10 -10.64 6.10
C ASN A 48 -7.65 -10.63 7.57
N SER A 49 -7.00 -9.54 8.01
CA SER A 49 -6.56 -9.35 9.39
C SER A 49 -7.70 -8.96 10.31
N ASN A 50 -7.65 -9.42 11.55
CA ASN A 50 -8.53 -8.95 12.60
C ASN A 50 -8.06 -7.68 13.32
N TYR A 51 -7.08 -6.97 12.77
CA TYR A 51 -6.46 -5.80 13.37
C TYR A 51 -7.47 -4.71 13.76
N GLY A 52 -8.48 -4.49 12.92
CA GLY A 52 -9.53 -3.50 13.16
C GLY A 52 -10.41 -3.75 14.38
N ALA A 53 -10.47 -5.00 14.89
CA ALA A 53 -11.30 -5.34 16.04
C ALA A 53 -10.94 -4.55 17.32
N GLN A 54 -9.68 -4.14 17.47
CA GLN A 54 -9.24 -3.34 18.61
C GLN A 54 -9.94 -1.98 18.73
N PHE A 55 -10.46 -1.44 17.62
CA PHE A 55 -11.15 -0.15 17.61
C PHE A 55 -12.63 -0.24 18.04
N GLN A 56 -13.16 -1.45 18.22
CA GLN A 56 -14.52 -1.75 18.72
C GLN A 56 -15.63 -0.97 17.97
N LEU A 57 -15.48 -0.81 16.67
CA LEU A 57 -16.47 -0.16 15.84
C LEU A 57 -17.73 -1.04 15.68
N PRO A 58 -18.94 -0.46 15.62
CA PRO A 58 -20.18 -1.21 15.45
C PRO A 58 -20.42 -1.70 14.00
N GLY A 59 -19.35 -1.83 13.19
CA GLY A 59 -19.41 -2.23 11.78
C GLY A 59 -18.02 -2.41 11.20
N ALA A 60 -17.94 -2.53 9.86
CA ALA A 60 -16.67 -2.62 9.13
C ALA A 60 -16.13 -1.22 8.83
N PHE A 61 -14.85 -1.00 9.12
CA PHE A 61 -14.14 0.20 8.70
C PHE A 61 -13.55 -0.02 7.30
N ALA A 62 -13.61 1.01 6.45
CA ALA A 62 -12.97 1.01 5.14
C ALA A 62 -11.60 1.72 5.24
N PRO A 63 -10.48 0.98 5.26
CA PRO A 63 -9.16 1.59 5.29
C PRO A 63 -8.88 2.26 3.95
N ILE A 64 -8.81 3.59 3.94
CA ILE A 64 -8.52 4.40 2.75
C ILE A 64 -7.32 5.30 2.99
N CYS A 65 -6.60 5.62 1.92
CA CYS A 65 -5.50 6.58 1.97
C CYS A 65 -6.02 8.01 2.13
N SER A 66 -5.11 8.93 2.45
CA SER A 66 -5.41 10.36 2.49
C SER A 66 -5.39 10.97 1.10
N TYR A 67 -6.48 11.66 0.74
CA TYR A 67 -6.66 12.23 -0.60
C TYR A 67 -5.52 13.19 -1.02
N PRO A 68 -5.03 14.12 -0.17
CA PRO A 68 -3.94 15.01 -0.57
C PRO A 68 -2.66 14.28 -0.98
N LEU A 69 -2.32 13.19 -0.29
CA LEU A 69 -1.18 12.34 -0.64
C LEU A 69 -1.39 11.61 -1.96
N LEU A 70 -2.60 11.07 -2.16
CA LEU A 70 -2.97 10.39 -3.41
C LEU A 70 -2.94 11.35 -4.60
N GLU A 71 -3.52 12.53 -4.47
CA GLU A 71 -3.57 13.53 -5.54
C GLU A 71 -2.16 13.96 -5.96
N SER A 72 -1.30 14.25 -4.98
CA SER A 72 0.11 14.57 -5.23
C SER A 72 0.84 13.42 -5.92
N ALA A 73 0.68 12.17 -5.46
CA ALA A 73 1.28 11.01 -6.08
C ALA A 73 0.82 10.81 -7.52
N MET A 74 -0.46 11.00 -7.80
CA MET A 74 -1.01 10.89 -9.15
C MET A 74 -0.47 11.96 -10.10
N ARG A 75 -0.28 13.17 -9.63
CA ARG A 75 0.29 14.25 -10.42
C ARG A 75 1.75 13.97 -10.74
N HIS A 76 2.59 13.75 -9.72
CA HIS A 76 4.02 13.48 -9.90
C HIS A 76 4.27 12.22 -10.74
N GLY A 77 3.54 11.16 -10.51
CA GLY A 77 3.72 9.93 -11.28
C GLY A 77 3.37 10.08 -12.76
N ARG A 78 2.38 10.92 -13.12
CA ARG A 78 2.11 11.25 -14.53
C ARG A 78 3.25 12.09 -15.14
N ASP A 79 3.74 13.07 -14.40
CA ASP A 79 4.86 13.92 -14.85
C ASP A 79 6.14 13.11 -15.07
N MET A 80 6.37 12.08 -14.26
CA MET A 80 7.47 11.12 -14.39
C MET A 80 7.23 10.05 -15.49
N GLY A 81 6.03 9.99 -16.07
CA GLY A 81 5.68 8.99 -17.09
C GLY A 81 5.59 7.56 -16.56
N LEU A 82 5.32 7.37 -15.28
CA LEU A 82 5.27 6.05 -14.65
C LEU A 82 4.04 5.25 -15.09
N ARG A 83 4.22 3.95 -15.26
CA ARG A 83 3.10 3.02 -15.37
C ARG A 83 2.49 2.80 -13.99
N MET A 84 1.35 3.46 -13.75
CA MET A 84 0.70 3.42 -12.44
C MET A 84 -0.72 2.90 -12.53
N GLN A 85 -1.15 2.17 -11.50
CA GLN A 85 -2.55 1.86 -11.25
C GLN A 85 -2.93 2.25 -9.83
N VAL A 86 -4.16 2.75 -9.66
CA VAL A 86 -4.73 3.16 -8.38
C VAL A 86 -5.96 2.32 -8.09
N GLY A 87 -6.04 1.75 -6.90
CA GLY A 87 -7.20 0.94 -6.51
C GLY A 87 -7.00 0.27 -5.16
N ASN A 88 -7.80 -0.77 -4.92
CA ASN A 88 -7.72 -1.53 -3.68
C ASN A 88 -6.50 -2.45 -3.68
N LEU A 89 -5.80 -2.47 -2.56
CA LEU A 89 -4.83 -3.50 -2.20
C LEU A 89 -5.46 -4.53 -1.25
N LEU A 90 -4.84 -5.68 -1.13
CA LEU A 90 -5.12 -6.64 -0.05
C LEU A 90 -3.95 -6.64 0.92
N SER A 91 -4.18 -6.25 2.16
CA SER A 91 -3.22 -6.47 3.25
C SER A 91 -3.51 -7.83 3.90
N SER A 92 -2.65 -8.80 3.63
CA SER A 92 -2.80 -10.17 4.12
C SER A 92 -1.91 -10.44 5.34
N ASP A 93 -2.45 -11.15 6.33
CA ASP A 93 -1.66 -11.63 7.49
C ASP A 93 -0.80 -12.86 7.16
N THR A 94 -1.08 -13.52 6.03
CA THR A 94 -0.36 -14.74 5.64
C THR A 94 0.34 -14.58 4.31
N PHE A 95 1.64 -14.93 4.28
CA PHE A 95 2.40 -15.02 3.05
C PHE A 95 2.30 -16.43 2.43
N TYR A 96 2.46 -17.46 3.25
CA TYR A 96 2.26 -18.85 2.88
C TYR A 96 0.87 -19.29 3.34
N SER A 97 -0.07 -19.44 2.40
CA SER A 97 -1.44 -19.82 2.69
C SER A 97 -1.61 -21.35 2.70
N ALA A 98 -2.48 -21.81 3.59
CA ALA A 98 -2.96 -23.21 3.56
C ALA A 98 -4.14 -23.40 2.59
N LEU A 99 -4.65 -22.33 1.98
CA LEU A 99 -5.72 -22.39 0.98
C LEU A 99 -5.12 -22.58 -0.41
N ASP A 100 -5.80 -23.36 -1.26
CA ASP A 100 -5.38 -23.61 -2.64
C ASP A 100 -5.41 -22.34 -3.50
N ASP A 101 -6.42 -21.50 -3.31
CA ASP A 101 -6.55 -20.20 -3.98
C ASP A 101 -6.90 -19.09 -2.97
N PRO A 102 -5.93 -18.55 -2.25
CA PRO A 102 -6.18 -17.51 -1.26
C PRO A 102 -6.53 -16.14 -1.87
N ASN A 103 -6.24 -15.91 -3.15
CA ASN A 103 -6.31 -14.61 -3.80
C ASN A 103 -7.41 -14.48 -4.86
N GLY A 104 -7.95 -15.59 -5.37
CA GLY A 104 -8.88 -15.59 -6.52
C GLY A 104 -10.12 -14.74 -6.29
N LYS A 105 -10.76 -14.85 -5.12
CA LYS A 105 -11.96 -14.04 -4.80
C LYS A 105 -11.66 -12.54 -4.67
N TRP A 106 -10.47 -12.18 -4.22
CA TRP A 106 -10.04 -10.78 -4.17
C TRP A 106 -9.80 -10.22 -5.58
N MET A 107 -9.22 -11.04 -6.47
CA MET A 107 -9.05 -10.70 -7.86
C MET A 107 -10.41 -10.49 -8.58
N GLU A 108 -11.39 -11.36 -8.33
CA GLU A 108 -12.76 -11.20 -8.85
C GLU A 108 -13.42 -9.89 -8.42
N MET A 109 -13.06 -9.37 -7.25
CA MET A 109 -13.50 -8.07 -6.73
C MET A 109 -12.66 -6.89 -7.22
N GLY A 110 -11.73 -7.11 -8.15
CA GLY A 110 -10.89 -6.06 -8.75
C GLY A 110 -9.77 -5.55 -7.86
N VAL A 111 -9.36 -6.31 -6.84
CA VAL A 111 -8.19 -5.96 -6.03
C VAL A 111 -6.93 -6.06 -6.89
N LEU A 112 -6.10 -5.00 -6.86
CA LEU A 112 -4.95 -4.88 -7.76
C LEU A 112 -3.80 -5.80 -7.36
N ALA A 113 -3.43 -5.79 -6.09
CA ALA A 113 -2.25 -6.48 -5.60
C ALA A 113 -2.39 -6.84 -4.12
N VAL A 114 -1.58 -7.80 -3.66
CA VAL A 114 -1.48 -8.21 -2.25
C VAL A 114 -0.16 -7.74 -1.66
N GLU A 115 -0.25 -7.16 -0.48
CA GLU A 115 0.85 -6.75 0.40
C GLU A 115 0.47 -7.07 1.85
N MET A 116 1.14 -6.54 2.87
CA MET A 116 0.91 -6.99 4.24
C MET A 116 0.74 -5.84 5.27
N GLU A 117 0.57 -4.57 4.88
CA GLU A 117 0.67 -3.42 5.82
C GLU A 117 -0.36 -2.30 5.64
N ALA A 118 -0.78 -2.01 4.41
CA ALA A 118 -1.54 -0.80 4.06
C ALA A 118 -2.80 -0.60 4.92
N ALA A 119 -3.57 -1.68 5.15
CA ALA A 119 -4.80 -1.59 5.94
C ALA A 119 -4.53 -1.14 7.38
N GLY A 120 -3.50 -1.70 8.02
CA GLY A 120 -3.11 -1.32 9.39
C GLY A 120 -2.63 0.14 9.47
N LEU A 121 -1.82 0.56 8.50
CA LEU A 121 -1.34 1.94 8.40
C LEU A 121 -2.51 2.93 8.25
N TYR A 122 -3.45 2.65 7.34
CA TYR A 122 -4.60 3.53 7.10
C TYR A 122 -5.54 3.60 8.31
N MET A 123 -5.75 2.49 9.02
CA MET A 123 -6.54 2.47 10.25
C MET A 123 -5.89 3.33 11.35
N ASN A 124 -4.58 3.23 11.53
CA ASN A 124 -3.86 4.03 12.52
C ASN A 124 -3.86 5.52 12.16
N ALA A 125 -3.63 5.86 10.89
CA ALA A 125 -3.71 7.25 10.42
C ALA A 125 -5.09 7.85 10.68
N ALA A 126 -6.15 7.14 10.30
CA ALA A 126 -7.53 7.58 10.54
C ALA A 126 -7.80 7.79 12.03
N LYS A 127 -7.37 6.85 12.90
CA LYS A 127 -7.54 6.96 14.36
C LYS A 127 -6.80 8.15 14.95
N ALA A 128 -5.60 8.45 14.42
CA ALA A 128 -4.77 9.56 14.87
C ALA A 128 -5.17 10.93 14.28
N GLY A 129 -6.08 10.96 13.27
CA GLY A 129 -6.38 12.17 12.52
C GLY A 129 -5.21 12.65 11.65
N LYS A 130 -4.34 11.73 11.23
CA LYS A 130 -3.12 11.94 10.44
C LYS A 130 -3.28 11.37 9.02
N ASN A 131 -2.26 11.51 8.18
CA ASN A 131 -2.29 11.12 6.78
C ASN A 131 -1.43 9.89 6.49
N ALA A 132 -1.89 9.06 5.55
CA ALA A 132 -1.12 7.92 5.08
C ALA A 132 -1.38 7.60 3.61
N LEU A 133 -0.35 7.09 2.94
CA LEU A 133 -0.39 6.56 1.59
C LEU A 133 0.51 5.33 1.49
N THR A 134 0.10 4.34 0.70
CA THR A 134 0.93 3.19 0.32
C THR A 134 1.18 3.21 -1.17
N ILE A 135 2.46 3.15 -1.56
CA ILE A 135 2.95 3.03 -2.93
C ILE A 135 3.77 1.75 -3.00
N CYS A 136 3.41 0.84 -3.91
CA CYS A 136 4.12 -0.42 -4.08
C CYS A 136 4.61 -0.59 -5.51
N THR A 137 5.73 -1.28 -5.68
CA THR A 137 6.15 -1.82 -6.97
C THR A 137 5.77 -3.29 -7.07
N ILE A 138 5.24 -3.72 -8.22
CA ILE A 138 4.93 -5.12 -8.47
C ILE A 138 6.22 -5.91 -8.66
N SER A 139 6.54 -6.74 -7.68
CA SER A 139 7.74 -7.61 -7.68
C SER A 139 7.49 -8.98 -8.25
N ASP A 140 6.26 -9.45 -8.21
CA ASP A 140 5.81 -10.74 -8.71
C ASP A 140 4.35 -10.65 -9.17
N HIS A 141 3.97 -11.48 -10.12
CA HIS A 141 2.59 -11.60 -10.57
C HIS A 141 2.06 -12.99 -10.21
N ILE A 142 1.25 -13.04 -9.16
CA ILE A 142 0.84 -14.29 -8.51
C ILE A 142 0.12 -15.22 -9.49
N ILE A 143 -0.80 -14.67 -10.29
CA ILE A 143 -1.62 -15.46 -11.22
C ILE A 143 -0.80 -15.99 -12.39
N ARG A 144 0.21 -15.24 -12.87
CA ARG A 144 1.06 -15.67 -14.00
C ARG A 144 2.30 -16.46 -13.55
N GLY A 145 2.58 -16.50 -12.25
CA GLY A 145 3.78 -17.16 -11.74
C GLY A 145 5.09 -16.46 -12.14
N GLU A 146 5.03 -15.17 -12.48
CA GLU A 146 6.19 -14.35 -12.83
C GLU A 146 6.76 -13.70 -11.58
N ALA A 147 8.08 -13.63 -11.45
CA ALA A 147 8.73 -12.94 -10.35
C ALA A 147 10.06 -12.32 -10.79
N LEU A 148 10.40 -11.18 -10.21
CA LEU A 148 11.75 -10.61 -10.31
C LEU A 148 12.72 -11.41 -9.45
N ASP A 149 13.94 -11.58 -9.93
CA ASP A 149 15.01 -12.15 -9.12
C ASP A 149 15.46 -11.19 -7.99
N ALA A 150 16.33 -11.68 -7.11
CA ALA A 150 16.77 -10.93 -5.94
C ALA A 150 17.54 -9.66 -6.32
N GLU A 151 18.34 -9.69 -7.37
CA GLU A 151 19.12 -8.55 -7.85
C GLU A 151 18.21 -7.48 -8.48
N ALA A 152 17.24 -7.90 -9.31
CA ALA A 152 16.26 -7.00 -9.88
C ALA A 152 15.38 -6.35 -8.79
N ARG A 153 15.02 -7.11 -7.74
CA ARG A 153 14.27 -6.55 -6.58
C ARG A 153 15.06 -5.49 -5.84
N GLN A 154 16.38 -5.66 -5.71
CA GLN A 154 17.22 -4.71 -5.00
C GLN A 154 17.45 -3.41 -5.79
N ASN A 155 17.54 -3.49 -7.12
CA ASN A 155 18.04 -2.40 -7.96
C ASN A 155 16.98 -1.70 -8.81
N SER A 156 15.71 -2.16 -8.86
CA SER A 156 14.74 -1.67 -9.83
C SER A 156 13.49 -0.98 -9.24
N PHE A 157 13.53 -0.62 -7.97
CA PHE A 157 12.38 0.03 -7.31
C PHE A 157 12.59 1.53 -7.07
N THR A 158 13.48 2.14 -7.84
CA THR A 158 13.78 3.59 -7.75
C THR A 158 12.55 4.44 -8.04
N ASP A 159 11.75 4.06 -9.02
CA ASP A 159 10.58 4.83 -9.46
C ASP A 159 9.60 5.11 -8.31
N MET A 160 9.27 4.08 -7.51
CA MET A 160 8.36 4.28 -6.36
C MET A 160 9.00 5.14 -5.27
N MET A 161 10.33 5.03 -5.07
CA MET A 161 11.04 5.83 -4.08
C MET A 161 11.13 7.29 -4.50
N GLU A 162 11.45 7.54 -5.75
CA GLU A 162 11.49 8.89 -6.33
C GLU A 162 10.09 9.52 -6.29
N LEU A 163 9.05 8.76 -6.63
CA LEU A 163 7.67 9.22 -6.51
C LEU A 163 7.32 9.59 -5.07
N ALA A 164 7.64 8.72 -4.11
CA ALA A 164 7.34 8.98 -2.70
C ALA A 164 8.08 10.22 -2.16
N LEU A 165 9.34 10.42 -2.57
CA LEU A 165 10.12 11.60 -2.21
C LEU A 165 9.53 12.87 -2.85
N ALA A 166 9.11 12.83 -4.11
CA ALA A 166 8.45 13.96 -4.77
C ALA A 166 7.15 14.37 -4.05
N VAL A 167 6.35 13.37 -3.61
CA VAL A 167 5.16 13.64 -2.80
C VAL A 167 5.51 14.27 -1.45
N ALA A 168 6.54 13.77 -0.78
CA ALA A 168 6.96 14.30 0.52
C ALA A 168 7.43 15.75 0.42
N VAL A 169 8.20 16.09 -0.61
CA VAL A 169 8.66 17.48 -0.87
C VAL A 169 7.48 18.40 -1.19
N ASP A 170 6.55 17.97 -2.07
CA ASP A 170 5.38 18.76 -2.46
C ASP A 170 4.47 19.11 -1.27
N LEU A 171 4.41 18.27 -0.27
CA LEU A 171 3.62 18.53 0.93
C LEU A 171 4.35 19.43 1.92
N ALA A 172 5.65 19.26 2.09
CA ALA A 172 6.45 20.11 2.97
C ALA A 172 6.52 21.58 2.49
N GLU A 173 6.35 21.83 1.18
CA GLU A 173 6.31 23.19 0.62
C GLU A 173 4.95 23.88 0.79
N LYS A 174 3.91 23.14 1.19
CA LYS A 174 2.54 23.67 1.36
C LYS A 174 2.17 23.96 2.82
N GLU A 175 3.01 23.54 3.76
CA GLU A 175 2.93 23.87 5.19
C GLU A 175 3.60 25.22 5.47
#